data_0aec9d1b18e5f25cb94ee722b7e3e0a0
#
_entry.id   0aec9d1b18e5f25cb94ee722b7e3e0a0
#
_cell.length_a   1.000
_cell.length_b   1.000
_cell.length_c   1.000
_cell.angle_alpha   90.00
_cell.angle_beta   90.00
_cell.angle_gamma   90.00
#
_symmetry.space_group_name_H-M   'P 1'
#
loop_
_entity.id
_entity.type
_entity.pdbx_description
1 polymer ?
#
loop_
_entity_poly.entity_id
_entity_poly.type
_entity_poly.pdbx_seq_one_letter_code
_entity_poly.pdbx_strand_id
1 'polypeptide(L)'
;MIVSKSTTAINNKSSSSTHQSVSITTGKPVMLRCLLSVAIASSLLLVGCGDDNDFDTVIGSDSAMSVKSISSFNIAQINTQFGLDGAATPDAKCDIKIEKVSYPTVGAAGERTNATAALMLPSGDSADCQGDRPILLYAHGTTTDKGYDFSQVANPQNPAAGESTLIAANFAAQGYIVVAPNYAGYDDSDLDYHPYLVAEQQATDMADALDSARTIIARQQRANDPDYTNLDDSGKLFISGYSQGGHVAMATARMFEQNDEPVTAIAPLSGPYALAAFGDEIFRGNVNIGASRFAPLLGIGLQEKYGNIYGKKSDIFLDKYADAQLPSETAFGDLVTAGKLPNNALFQKNPTDAIFAGLSQGKLFSVLGGYDENDYLIKTDFRAAYVADTIKHPDGLMTENGDKMPAVAPENNLRKALKDNDLRGYVPTMPTLICGGNQDPTVYFDTNTGSMVEILQAASDKNSAKKLNITVLDVDKDNAAERPDKSTFMMIGQASMNKWNATDIVTNVQTNFSNSVEKVKADATAQGGVPLLAFYTNYHGGLVSPACTQATREFFNQEFKPA
;
A
#
# COMPACT_ATOMS: atom_id res chain seq x y z
N MET A 1 -29.41 -47.38 -35.76
CA MET A 1 -30.85 -47.62 -35.74
C MET A 1 -31.50 -46.36 -35.20
N ILE A 2 -31.94 -45.50 -36.11
CA ILE A 2 -33.31 -45.15 -36.46
C ILE A 2 -34.02 -44.44 -35.29
N VAL A 3 -34.07 -43.12 -35.33
CA VAL A 3 -35.04 -42.14 -35.86
C VAL A 3 -36.32 -42.04 -35.01
N SER A 4 -36.63 -40.86 -34.50
CA SER A 4 -37.88 -40.17 -34.88
C SER A 4 -37.93 -38.75 -34.31
N LYS A 5 -38.16 -37.80 -35.23
CA LYS A 5 -38.55 -36.39 -35.02
C LYS A 5 -40.03 -36.33 -34.56
N SER A 6 -40.36 -35.30 -33.79
CA SER A 6 -41.71 -34.74 -33.84
C SER A 6 -41.64 -33.23 -33.60
N THR A 7 -42.00 -32.52 -34.65
CA THR A 7 -42.25 -31.08 -34.74
C THR A 7 -43.72 -30.84 -34.40
N THR A 8 -44.02 -29.81 -33.60
CA THR A 8 -45.37 -29.20 -33.62
C THR A 8 -45.24 -27.69 -33.48
N ALA A 9 -45.59 -27.00 -34.53
CA ALA A 9 -45.81 -25.55 -34.59
C ALA A 9 -47.29 -25.24 -34.35
N ILE A 10 -47.62 -24.21 -33.60
CA ILE A 10 -48.90 -23.50 -33.65
C ILE A 10 -48.72 -22.01 -33.41
N ASN A 11 -48.92 -21.30 -34.50
CA ASN A 11 -49.60 -20.04 -34.81
C ASN A 11 -49.75 -18.90 -33.79
N ASN A 12 -49.32 -17.76 -34.32
CA ASN A 12 -49.74 -16.37 -34.23
C ASN A 12 -51.14 -16.05 -33.73
N LYS A 13 -51.23 -15.03 -32.88
CA LYS A 13 -52.24 -13.98 -33.04
C LYS A 13 -51.67 -12.61 -32.63
N SER A 14 -51.70 -11.72 -33.59
CA SER A 14 -51.50 -10.27 -33.51
C SER A 14 -52.60 -9.57 -32.73
N SER A 15 -52.29 -8.60 -31.90
CA SER A 15 -53.20 -7.49 -31.61
C SER A 15 -52.40 -6.18 -31.51
N SER A 16 -52.78 -5.29 -32.41
CA SER A 16 -52.37 -3.89 -32.54
C SER A 16 -52.97 -3.05 -31.40
N SER A 17 -52.20 -2.12 -30.84
CA SER A 17 -52.73 -0.90 -30.26
C SER A 17 -51.72 0.25 -30.31
N THR A 18 -52.05 1.14 -31.20
CA THR A 18 -51.94 2.62 -31.28
C THR A 18 -50.89 3.33 -30.42
N HIS A 19 -50.01 4.00 -31.18
CA HIS A 19 -49.17 5.12 -30.77
C HIS A 19 -49.99 6.32 -30.27
N GLN A 20 -49.58 6.89 -29.15
CA GLN A 20 -49.73 8.30 -28.86
C GLN A 20 -48.39 8.91 -28.54
N SER A 21 -47.95 9.75 -29.46
CA SER A 21 -46.79 10.66 -29.33
C SER A 21 -47.17 11.87 -28.48
N VAL A 22 -46.43 12.12 -27.39
CA VAL A 22 -46.48 13.38 -26.67
C VAL A 22 -45.14 14.08 -26.92
N SER A 23 -45.21 15.19 -27.66
CA SER A 23 -44.13 16.11 -27.86
C SER A 23 -43.97 17.02 -26.63
N ILE A 24 -42.81 17.08 -26.05
CA ILE A 24 -42.46 18.06 -25.00
C ILE A 24 -41.49 19.08 -25.61
N THR A 25 -41.98 20.30 -25.70
CA THR A 25 -41.28 21.49 -26.16
C THR A 25 -40.23 21.95 -25.13
N THR A 26 -39.08 22.33 -25.64
CA THR A 26 -37.97 22.96 -24.93
C THR A 26 -38.35 24.37 -24.47
N GLY A 27 -38.25 24.64 -23.16
CA GLY A 27 -38.33 25.99 -22.59
C GLY A 27 -37.03 26.33 -21.85
N LYS A 28 -36.35 27.39 -22.31
CA LYS A 28 -35.20 28.00 -21.63
C LYS A 28 -35.66 28.74 -20.38
N PRO A 29 -34.94 28.74 -19.25
CA PRO A 29 -35.24 29.66 -18.16
C PRO A 29 -34.57 31.02 -18.37
N VAL A 30 -35.36 32.04 -18.13
CA VAL A 30 -35.05 33.47 -18.17
C VAL A 30 -34.36 33.87 -16.88
N MET A 31 -33.22 34.59 -16.99
CA MET A 31 -32.60 35.32 -15.88
C MET A 31 -33.54 36.41 -15.33
N LEU A 32 -33.73 36.44 -14.02
CA LEU A 32 -34.30 37.58 -13.32
C LEU A 32 -33.26 38.16 -12.36
N ARG A 33 -32.73 39.34 -12.69
CA ARG A 33 -31.93 40.21 -11.82
C ARG A 33 -32.87 40.92 -10.85
N CYS A 34 -32.60 40.85 -9.54
CA CYS A 34 -33.11 41.84 -8.59
C CYS A 34 -31.92 42.45 -7.83
N LEU A 35 -31.68 43.71 -8.11
CA LEU A 35 -30.91 44.63 -7.27
C LEU A 35 -31.84 45.17 -6.17
N LEU A 36 -31.46 45.05 -4.91
CA LEU A 36 -31.86 46.02 -3.87
C LEU A 36 -30.79 46.05 -2.77
N SER A 37 -30.20 47.21 -2.61
CA SER A 37 -29.29 47.57 -1.53
C SER A 37 -30.07 47.98 -0.28
N VAL A 38 -29.75 47.40 0.91
CA VAL A 38 -29.90 48.11 2.20
C VAL A 38 -28.89 47.51 3.20
N ALA A 39 -28.09 48.40 3.76
CA ALA A 39 -27.15 48.10 4.83
C ALA A 39 -27.86 48.04 6.19
N ILE A 40 -27.65 46.99 7.00
CA ILE A 40 -27.72 47.03 8.48
C ILE A 40 -26.85 45.88 9.03
N ALA A 41 -25.98 46.23 9.95
CA ALA A 41 -25.13 45.30 10.70
C ALA A 41 -25.95 44.43 11.64
N SER A 42 -25.67 43.12 11.65
CA SER A 42 -25.81 42.24 12.83
C SER A 42 -25.43 40.83 12.43
N SER A 43 -24.60 40.19 13.28
CA SER A 43 -24.31 38.78 13.46
C SER A 43 -25.09 37.80 12.56
N LEU A 44 -24.41 37.11 11.63
CA LEU A 44 -25.00 36.06 10.83
C LEU A 44 -24.18 34.78 10.95
N LEU A 45 -24.82 33.79 11.57
CA LEU A 45 -24.62 32.40 11.31
C LEU A 45 -24.92 32.12 9.83
N LEU A 46 -23.92 31.81 9.01
CA LEU A 46 -24.11 31.34 7.65
C LEU A 46 -24.16 29.80 7.68
N VAL A 47 -25.38 29.27 7.59
CA VAL A 47 -25.63 27.94 7.06
C VAL A 47 -25.65 28.09 5.55
N GLY A 48 -24.58 27.68 4.90
CA GLY A 48 -24.50 27.59 3.44
C GLY A 48 -24.75 26.14 3.02
N CYS A 49 -25.85 25.85 2.36
CA CYS A 49 -25.98 24.70 1.49
C CYS A 49 -25.21 25.01 0.21
N GLY A 50 -24.13 24.31 -0.05
CA GLY A 50 -23.43 24.26 -1.31
C GLY A 50 -23.01 22.81 -1.54
N ASP A 51 -23.56 22.20 -2.59
CA ASP A 51 -23.01 21.01 -3.22
C ASP A 51 -21.71 21.43 -3.94
N ASP A 52 -20.60 21.21 -3.32
CA ASP A 52 -19.30 21.18 -3.99
C ASP A 52 -18.45 20.13 -3.29
N ASN A 53 -18.08 19.10 -4.03
CA ASN A 53 -17.05 18.14 -3.65
C ASN A 53 -15.66 18.82 -3.72
N ASP A 54 -15.46 19.84 -2.94
CA ASP A 54 -14.12 20.33 -2.64
C ASP A 54 -13.57 19.46 -1.52
N PHE A 55 -12.65 18.57 -1.88
CA PHE A 55 -11.67 18.01 -0.95
C PHE A 55 -10.80 19.19 -0.50
N ASP A 56 -11.29 19.95 0.47
CA ASP A 56 -10.45 20.87 1.22
C ASP A 56 -9.42 20.02 1.94
N THR A 57 -8.20 19.94 1.40
CA THR A 57 -7.01 19.57 2.16
C THR A 57 -7.11 20.32 3.48
N VAL A 58 -7.16 19.59 4.60
CA VAL A 58 -7.23 20.16 5.94
C VAL A 58 -5.86 20.76 6.25
N ILE A 59 -5.51 21.85 5.54
CA ILE A 59 -4.35 22.68 5.87
C ILE A 59 -4.74 23.35 7.19
N GLY A 60 -4.38 22.69 8.30
CA GLY A 60 -4.40 23.32 9.63
C GLY A 60 -3.58 24.60 9.54
N SER A 61 -3.95 25.59 10.35
CA SER A 61 -3.19 26.85 10.43
C SER A 61 -1.69 26.55 10.51
N ASP A 62 -0.82 27.38 9.94
CA ASP A 62 0.66 27.29 9.98
C ASP A 62 1.22 26.96 11.38
N SER A 63 0.45 27.20 12.44
CA SER A 63 0.76 26.88 13.83
C SER A 63 0.65 25.37 14.19
N ALA A 64 -0.01 24.55 13.37
CA ALA A 64 -0.16 23.12 13.62
C ALA A 64 1.00 22.29 13.05
N MET A 65 1.86 22.88 12.20
CA MET A 65 3.03 22.23 11.60
C MET A 65 4.30 22.65 12.33
N SER A 66 5.11 21.67 12.68
CA SER A 66 6.44 21.90 13.29
C SER A 66 7.51 21.02 12.66
N VAL A 67 8.75 21.46 12.76
CA VAL A 67 9.93 20.71 12.32
C VAL A 67 10.96 20.69 13.45
N LYS A 68 11.60 19.53 13.64
CA LYS A 68 12.64 19.30 14.64
C LYS A 68 13.79 18.54 14.01
N SER A 69 15.01 19.07 14.13
CA SER A 69 16.22 18.36 13.71
C SER A 69 16.47 17.14 14.61
N ILE A 70 16.73 16.00 14.02
CA ILE A 70 16.95 14.72 14.70
C ILE A 70 18.41 14.30 14.63
N SER A 71 18.98 14.21 13.42
CA SER A 71 20.36 13.76 13.21
C SER A 71 20.89 14.24 11.87
N SER A 72 22.20 14.12 11.68
CA SER A 72 22.85 14.29 10.39
C SER A 72 23.97 13.28 10.23
N PHE A 73 24.23 12.87 8.98
CA PHE A 73 25.27 11.91 8.64
C PHE A 73 26.05 12.41 7.43
N ASN A 74 27.38 12.41 7.54
CA ASN A 74 28.22 12.68 6.39
C ASN A 74 28.43 11.43 5.52
N ILE A 75 28.92 11.61 4.29
CA ILE A 75 29.18 10.53 3.34
C ILE A 75 29.98 9.37 3.95
N ALA A 76 31.02 9.67 4.74
CA ALA A 76 31.83 8.61 5.35
C ALA A 76 31.06 7.79 6.39
N GLN A 77 30.20 8.44 7.18
CA GLN A 77 29.32 7.76 8.13
C GLN A 77 28.29 6.91 7.40
N ILE A 78 27.67 7.45 6.34
CA ILE A 78 26.69 6.72 5.53
C ILE A 78 27.32 5.46 4.95
N ASN A 79 28.47 5.58 4.28
CA ASN A 79 29.16 4.45 3.65
C ASN A 79 29.64 3.38 4.64
N THR A 80 29.86 3.75 5.92
CA THR A 80 30.31 2.80 6.94
C THR A 80 29.20 2.24 7.82
N GLN A 81 28.12 2.97 8.04
CA GLN A 81 27.05 2.61 9.00
C GLN A 81 25.77 2.15 8.34
N PHE A 82 25.50 2.58 7.07
CA PHE A 82 24.26 2.25 6.36
C PHE A 82 24.44 1.06 5.42
N GLY A 83 25.59 0.44 5.37
CA GLY A 83 25.82 -0.79 4.62
C GLY A 83 24.93 -1.91 5.17
N LEU A 84 23.87 -2.25 4.43
CA LEU A 84 23.07 -3.42 4.72
C LEU A 84 23.77 -4.63 4.09
N ASP A 85 24.07 -5.63 4.90
CA ASP A 85 24.67 -6.88 4.47
C ASP A 85 23.91 -7.48 3.27
N GLY A 86 24.58 -7.56 2.12
CA GLY A 86 24.04 -8.20 0.91
C GLY A 86 23.15 -7.32 0.03
N ALA A 87 22.72 -6.15 0.47
CA ALA A 87 22.02 -5.20 -0.40
C ALA A 87 23.03 -4.35 -1.17
N ALA A 88 22.81 -4.13 -2.47
CA ALA A 88 23.59 -3.18 -3.26
C ALA A 88 23.22 -1.75 -2.87
N THR A 89 23.72 -1.31 -1.72
CA THR A 89 23.65 0.09 -1.32
C THR A 89 24.72 0.85 -2.10
N PRO A 90 24.37 1.89 -2.86
CA PRO A 90 25.37 2.67 -3.60
C PRO A 90 26.21 3.50 -2.63
N ASP A 91 27.42 3.84 -3.05
CA ASP A 91 28.21 4.85 -2.35
C ASP A 91 27.41 6.15 -2.25
N ALA A 92 27.40 6.75 -1.07
CA ALA A 92 26.72 8.02 -0.84
C ALA A 92 27.37 9.14 -1.66
N LYS A 93 26.55 9.99 -2.26
CA LYS A 93 26.96 11.21 -2.98
C LYS A 93 26.80 12.46 -2.14
N CYS A 94 25.85 12.43 -1.21
CA CYS A 94 25.47 13.55 -0.37
C CYS A 94 25.57 13.16 1.12
N ASP A 95 25.92 14.13 1.94
CA ASP A 95 25.57 14.12 3.36
C ASP A 95 24.04 14.19 3.47
N ILE A 96 23.49 13.76 4.59
CA ILE A 96 22.04 13.84 4.83
C ILE A 96 21.74 14.50 6.17
N LYS A 97 20.70 15.31 6.21
CA LYS A 97 20.09 15.84 7.41
C LYS A 97 18.72 15.22 7.59
N ILE A 98 18.43 14.73 8.79
CA ILE A 98 17.17 14.09 9.15
C ILE A 98 16.40 15.01 10.09
N GLU A 99 15.17 15.29 9.73
CA GLU A 99 14.24 16.07 10.52
C GLU A 99 12.93 15.33 10.73
N LYS A 100 12.27 15.60 11.86
CA LYS A 100 10.90 15.14 12.13
C LYS A 100 9.96 16.30 11.90
N VAL A 101 8.99 16.09 11.03
CA VAL A 101 7.88 17.00 10.75
C VAL A 101 6.66 16.49 11.49
N SER A 102 5.96 17.37 12.23
CA SER A 102 4.60 17.11 12.74
C SER A 102 3.60 17.84 11.86
N TYR A 103 2.51 17.18 11.52
CA TYR A 103 1.51 17.73 10.60
C TYR A 103 0.08 17.30 10.99
N PRO A 104 -0.94 18.13 10.64
CA PRO A 104 -2.33 17.75 10.80
C PRO A 104 -2.76 16.76 9.71
N THR A 105 -3.62 15.82 10.06
CA THR A 105 -4.26 14.87 9.14
C THR A 105 -5.61 14.41 9.70
N VAL A 106 -6.16 13.34 9.14
CA VAL A 106 -7.44 12.75 9.57
C VAL A 106 -7.31 11.27 9.91
N GLY A 107 -8.19 10.76 10.76
CA GLY A 107 -8.35 9.33 11.01
C GLY A 107 -9.25 8.64 9.98
N ALA A 108 -9.53 7.34 10.18
CA ALA A 108 -10.30 6.52 9.24
C ALA A 108 -11.75 6.99 9.06
N ALA A 109 -12.37 7.56 10.10
CA ALA A 109 -13.73 8.12 10.04
C ALA A 109 -13.76 9.61 9.66
N GLY A 110 -12.61 10.20 9.30
CA GLY A 110 -12.50 11.62 8.96
C GLY A 110 -12.32 12.54 10.17
N GLU A 111 -12.12 11.99 11.37
CA GLU A 111 -11.83 12.73 12.57
C GLU A 111 -10.45 13.42 12.48
N ARG A 112 -10.37 14.65 12.96
CA ARG A 112 -9.10 15.41 12.96
C ARG A 112 -8.09 14.80 13.92
N THR A 113 -6.87 14.64 13.44
CA THR A 113 -5.73 14.16 14.21
C THR A 113 -4.43 14.80 13.69
N ASN A 114 -3.31 14.30 14.17
CA ASN A 114 -1.98 14.64 13.72
C ASN A 114 -1.20 13.37 13.38
N ALA A 115 -0.14 13.55 12.62
CA ALA A 115 0.88 12.53 12.42
C ALA A 115 2.26 13.17 12.34
N THR A 116 3.29 12.33 12.24
CA THR A 116 4.67 12.76 12.03
C THR A 116 5.27 12.12 10.79
N ALA A 117 6.30 12.77 10.24
CA ALA A 117 7.05 12.26 9.09
C ALA A 117 8.54 12.49 9.27
N ALA A 118 9.36 11.62 8.71
CA ALA A 118 10.75 11.93 8.44
C ALA A 118 10.85 12.84 7.20
N LEU A 119 11.59 13.93 7.33
CA LEU A 119 12.06 14.76 6.23
C LEU A 119 13.57 14.58 6.15
N MET A 120 14.05 13.96 5.07
CA MET A 120 15.47 13.71 4.86
C MET A 120 15.97 14.61 3.73
N LEU A 121 16.91 15.48 4.03
CA LEU A 121 17.44 16.48 3.11
C LEU A 121 18.86 16.09 2.68
N PRO A 122 19.15 15.99 1.37
CA PRO A 122 20.51 15.88 0.88
C PRO A 122 21.25 17.19 1.18
N SER A 123 22.55 17.11 1.53
CA SER A 123 23.38 18.27 1.78
C SER A 123 24.82 18.03 1.32
N GLY A 124 25.60 19.11 1.19
CA GLY A 124 26.99 19.07 0.69
C GLY A 124 27.22 19.97 -0.53
N ASP A 125 28.47 20.10 -0.97
CA ASP A 125 28.87 21.03 -2.04
C ASP A 125 28.69 20.47 -3.46
N SER A 126 28.33 19.18 -3.59
CA SER A 126 28.13 18.56 -4.89
C SER A 126 26.84 19.05 -5.56
N ALA A 127 26.86 19.21 -6.88
CA ALA A 127 25.67 19.50 -7.66
C ALA A 127 24.56 18.43 -7.52
N ASP A 128 24.93 17.21 -7.16
CA ASP A 128 23.96 16.15 -6.85
C ASP A 128 23.17 16.41 -5.54
N CYS A 129 23.63 17.35 -4.71
CA CYS A 129 23.11 17.59 -3.36
C CYS A 129 22.45 18.96 -3.20
N GLN A 130 22.47 19.81 -4.22
CA GLN A 130 21.98 21.18 -4.21
C GLN A 130 21.06 21.48 -5.40
N GLY A 131 20.36 22.63 -5.34
CA GLY A 131 19.47 23.10 -6.38
C GLY A 131 18.18 22.29 -6.48
N ASP A 132 17.66 22.15 -7.69
CA ASP A 132 16.40 21.45 -7.98
C ASP A 132 16.52 19.96 -7.71
N ARG A 133 15.93 19.49 -6.60
CA ARG A 133 15.97 18.09 -6.18
C ARG A 133 14.58 17.45 -6.31
N PRO A 134 14.52 16.17 -6.75
CA PRO A 134 13.25 15.44 -6.78
C PRO A 134 12.80 15.10 -5.36
N ILE A 135 11.48 15.00 -5.17
CA ILE A 135 10.91 14.49 -3.93
C ILE A 135 10.58 13.00 -4.10
N LEU A 136 11.02 12.17 -3.16
CA LEU A 136 10.48 10.84 -2.92
C LEU A 136 9.50 10.90 -1.77
N LEU A 137 8.22 10.63 -2.04
CA LEU A 137 7.19 10.38 -1.04
C LEU A 137 7.17 8.87 -0.76
N TYR A 138 7.63 8.46 0.44
CA TYR A 138 7.84 7.05 0.77
C TYR A 138 6.86 6.55 1.82
N ALA A 139 6.17 5.46 1.51
CA ALA A 139 5.23 4.78 2.38
C ALA A 139 5.90 3.55 3.02
N HIS A 140 6.02 3.52 4.35
CA HIS A 140 6.68 2.42 5.06
C HIS A 140 5.83 1.16 5.20
N GLY A 141 6.48 0.04 5.53
CA GLY A 141 5.85 -1.26 5.75
C GLY A 141 5.10 -1.36 7.08
N THR A 142 4.45 -2.51 7.31
CA THR A 142 3.64 -2.76 8.52
C THR A 142 4.50 -2.83 9.78
N THR A 143 4.08 -2.11 10.81
CA THR A 143 4.59 -2.24 12.17
C THR A 143 3.45 -2.43 13.19
N THR A 144 3.76 -2.99 14.34
CA THR A 144 2.83 -3.10 15.49
C THR A 144 3.25 -2.22 16.66
N ASP A 145 4.39 -1.54 16.54
CA ASP A 145 4.99 -0.73 17.59
C ASP A 145 4.52 0.71 17.47
N LYS A 146 3.81 1.23 18.49
CA LYS A 146 3.29 2.61 18.51
C LYS A 146 4.41 3.64 18.35
N GLY A 147 5.59 3.41 18.95
CA GLY A 147 6.75 4.30 18.90
C GLY A 147 7.59 4.20 17.61
N TYR A 148 7.01 3.68 16.50
CA TYR A 148 7.69 3.63 15.20
C TYR A 148 7.89 5.03 14.65
N ASP A 149 9.16 5.44 14.47
CA ASP A 149 9.56 6.77 14.00
C ASP A 149 10.61 6.68 12.89
N PHE A 150 10.20 6.95 11.66
CA PHE A 150 11.06 6.85 10.48
C PHE A 150 12.20 7.88 10.47
N SER A 151 12.12 8.93 11.30
CA SER A 151 13.20 9.89 11.49
C SER A 151 14.38 9.35 12.30
N GLN A 152 14.22 8.19 12.97
CA GLN A 152 15.24 7.52 13.78
C GLN A 152 16.19 6.67 12.93
N VAL A 153 16.72 7.24 11.87
CA VAL A 153 17.68 6.59 10.96
C VAL A 153 18.89 6.07 11.73
N ALA A 154 19.28 4.83 11.47
CA ALA A 154 20.39 4.14 12.14
C ALA A 154 20.30 4.05 13.68
N ASN A 155 19.13 4.30 14.27
CA ASN A 155 18.91 4.11 15.71
C ASN A 155 18.41 2.67 15.99
N PRO A 156 19.25 1.74 16.45
CA PRO A 156 18.88 0.33 16.60
C PRO A 156 17.83 0.07 17.69
N GLN A 157 17.50 1.06 18.51
CA GLN A 157 16.45 0.99 19.51
C GLN A 157 15.07 1.32 18.93
N ASN A 158 15.01 1.91 17.73
CA ASN A 158 13.72 2.21 17.08
C ASN A 158 13.39 1.14 16.03
N PRO A 159 12.16 0.62 15.99
CA PRO A 159 11.76 -0.41 15.03
C PRO A 159 11.84 0.04 13.55
N ALA A 160 11.84 1.35 13.28
CA ALA A 160 11.98 1.90 11.93
C ALA A 160 13.42 1.86 11.39
N ALA A 161 14.44 1.67 12.24
CA ALA A 161 15.85 1.87 11.88
C ALA A 161 16.30 1.11 10.63
N GLY A 162 15.85 -0.13 10.45
CA GLY A 162 16.24 -0.94 9.29
C GLY A 162 15.71 -0.36 7.97
N GLU A 163 14.43 -0.08 7.91
CA GLU A 163 13.78 0.44 6.71
C GLU A 163 14.18 1.89 6.44
N SER A 164 14.20 2.74 7.47
CA SER A 164 14.59 4.15 7.31
C SER A 164 16.04 4.32 6.84
N THR A 165 16.96 3.47 7.33
CA THR A 165 18.36 3.45 6.89
C THR A 165 18.49 3.02 5.42
N LEU A 166 17.73 2.00 5.01
CA LEU A 166 17.69 1.54 3.62
C LEU A 166 17.25 2.67 2.68
N ILE A 167 16.20 3.41 3.05
CA ILE A 167 15.65 4.50 2.23
C ILE A 167 16.58 5.72 2.24
N ALA A 168 17.13 6.08 3.38
CA ALA A 168 18.11 7.16 3.49
C ALA A 168 19.33 6.92 2.58
N ALA A 169 19.91 5.72 2.58
CA ALA A 169 21.06 5.35 1.77
C ALA A 169 20.77 5.31 0.26
N ASN A 170 19.59 4.80 -0.11
CA ASN A 170 19.23 4.62 -1.52
C ASN A 170 18.66 5.87 -2.18
N PHE A 171 18.17 6.86 -1.42
CA PHE A 171 17.52 8.03 -1.99
C PHE A 171 18.06 9.35 -1.43
N ALA A 172 17.99 9.62 -0.13
CA ALA A 172 18.45 10.88 0.42
C ALA A 172 19.96 11.10 0.17
N ALA A 173 20.78 10.07 0.43
CA ALA A 173 22.22 10.10 0.13
C ALA A 173 22.55 10.11 -1.38
N GLN A 174 21.54 9.94 -2.25
CA GLN A 174 21.65 10.05 -3.70
C GLN A 174 21.08 11.36 -4.25
N GLY A 175 20.68 12.30 -3.38
CA GLY A 175 20.24 13.62 -3.76
C GLY A 175 18.73 13.79 -3.90
N TYR A 176 17.91 12.88 -3.38
CA TYR A 176 16.47 13.06 -3.26
C TYR A 176 16.10 13.74 -1.94
N ILE A 177 15.13 14.65 -1.97
CA ILE A 177 14.40 15.01 -0.76
C ILE A 177 13.46 13.86 -0.46
N VAL A 178 13.52 13.27 0.75
CA VAL A 178 12.64 12.16 1.14
C VAL A 178 11.62 12.65 2.16
N VAL A 179 10.35 12.44 1.89
CA VAL A 179 9.24 12.63 2.82
C VAL A 179 8.65 11.26 3.13
N ALA A 180 8.76 10.81 4.37
CA ALA A 180 8.31 9.48 4.79
C ALA A 180 7.40 9.60 6.03
N PRO A 181 6.07 9.65 5.85
CA PRO A 181 5.11 9.68 6.95
C PRO A 181 5.22 8.45 7.85
N ASN A 182 5.06 8.64 9.16
CA ASN A 182 4.88 7.56 10.13
C ASN A 182 3.44 7.03 10.14
N TYR A 183 2.54 7.70 9.46
CA TYR A 183 1.09 7.56 9.44
C TYR A 183 0.40 7.94 10.76
N ALA A 184 -0.88 8.31 10.67
CA ALA A 184 -1.75 8.47 11.82
C ALA A 184 -1.82 7.16 12.63
N GLY A 185 -1.72 7.29 13.95
CA GLY A 185 -1.70 6.17 14.88
C GLY A 185 -0.31 5.72 15.34
N TYR A 186 0.77 6.25 14.77
CA TYR A 186 2.15 5.96 15.19
C TYR A 186 2.86 7.19 15.75
N ASP A 187 3.99 6.96 16.42
CA ASP A 187 4.85 7.97 17.04
C ASP A 187 4.03 8.98 17.89
N ASP A 188 4.17 10.26 17.66
CA ASP A 188 3.49 11.33 18.40
C ASP A 188 2.05 11.60 17.92
N SER A 189 1.41 10.68 17.19
CA SER A 189 0.01 10.80 16.76
C SER A 189 -0.96 10.66 17.94
N ASP A 190 -1.95 11.57 17.99
CA ASP A 190 -3.03 11.55 18.97
C ASP A 190 -4.05 10.42 18.71
N LEU A 191 -3.98 9.75 17.57
CA LEU A 191 -4.90 8.67 17.21
C LEU A 191 -4.53 7.37 17.94
N ASP A 192 -5.51 6.73 18.58
CA ASP A 192 -5.31 5.51 19.36
C ASP A 192 -5.20 4.23 18.53
N TYR A 193 -5.46 4.31 17.23
CA TYR A 193 -5.41 3.21 16.30
C TYR A 193 -4.68 3.64 15.02
N HIS A 194 -4.34 2.68 14.17
CA HIS A 194 -3.81 2.95 12.83
C HIS A 194 -4.85 2.58 11.77
N PRO A 195 -5.18 3.47 10.80
CA PRO A 195 -6.07 3.19 9.67
C PRO A 195 -5.48 2.19 8.66
N TYR A 196 -5.14 1.00 9.14
CA TYR A 196 -4.39 -0.02 8.40
C TYR A 196 -5.12 -0.47 7.13
N LEU A 197 -4.50 -0.27 5.97
CA LEU A 197 -5.01 -0.60 4.64
C LEU A 197 -6.37 0.07 4.30
N VAL A 198 -6.69 1.19 4.94
CA VAL A 198 -7.77 2.09 4.53
C VAL A 198 -7.22 3.01 3.43
N ALA A 199 -7.41 2.63 2.18
CA ALA A 199 -6.73 3.22 1.01
C ALA A 199 -6.90 4.74 0.90
N GLU A 200 -8.12 5.23 1.10
CA GLU A 200 -8.45 6.67 1.02
C GLU A 200 -7.74 7.46 2.13
N GLN A 201 -7.85 7.00 3.38
CA GLN A 201 -7.26 7.71 4.51
C GLN A 201 -5.73 7.69 4.42
N GLN A 202 -5.11 6.54 4.10
CA GLN A 202 -3.65 6.48 4.00
C GLN A 202 -3.11 7.33 2.83
N ALA A 203 -3.84 7.44 1.73
CA ALA A 203 -3.48 8.35 0.65
C ALA A 203 -3.59 9.82 1.07
N THR A 204 -4.62 10.18 1.86
CA THR A 204 -4.76 11.53 2.44
C THR A 204 -3.60 11.85 3.39
N ASP A 205 -3.24 10.92 4.25
CA ASP A 205 -2.11 11.08 5.19
C ASP A 205 -0.78 11.34 4.45
N MET A 206 -0.54 10.60 3.35
CA MET A 206 0.62 10.84 2.47
C MET A 206 0.61 12.23 1.84
N ALA A 207 -0.55 12.70 1.36
CA ALA A 207 -0.70 14.03 0.77
C ALA A 207 -0.48 15.13 1.82
N ASP A 208 -1.09 15.01 2.99
CA ASP A 208 -0.93 15.97 4.09
C ASP A 208 0.53 16.10 4.54
N ALA A 209 1.26 14.97 4.59
CA ALA A 209 2.69 14.96 4.89
C ALA A 209 3.52 15.67 3.82
N LEU A 210 3.24 15.43 2.54
CA LEU A 210 3.94 16.06 1.42
C LEU A 210 3.72 17.58 1.42
N ASP A 211 2.49 18.03 1.56
CA ASP A 211 2.14 19.45 1.56
C ASP A 211 2.74 20.17 2.77
N SER A 212 2.75 19.51 3.93
CA SER A 212 3.38 20.02 5.13
C SER A 212 4.91 20.13 4.98
N ALA A 213 5.56 19.13 4.39
CA ALA A 213 6.99 19.15 4.11
C ALA A 213 7.35 20.28 3.14
N ARG A 214 6.62 20.47 2.04
CA ARG A 214 6.78 21.57 1.08
C ARG A 214 6.60 22.94 1.75
N THR A 215 5.59 23.07 2.60
CA THR A 215 5.33 24.30 3.36
C THR A 215 6.48 24.63 4.32
N ILE A 216 7.01 23.63 5.01
CA ILE A 216 8.16 23.75 5.92
C ILE A 216 9.41 24.15 5.14
N ILE A 217 9.73 23.48 4.04
CA ILE A 217 10.88 23.82 3.19
C ILE A 217 10.80 25.30 2.77
N ALA A 218 9.66 25.71 2.20
CA ALA A 218 9.47 27.11 1.79
C ALA A 218 9.54 28.12 2.95
N ARG A 219 9.09 27.75 4.16
CA ARG A 219 9.18 28.59 5.36
C ARG A 219 10.63 28.75 5.83
N GLN A 220 11.39 27.66 5.88
CA GLN A 220 12.80 27.68 6.31
C GLN A 220 13.69 28.40 5.29
N GLN A 221 13.44 28.27 4.00
CA GLN A 221 14.10 29.06 2.96
C GLN A 221 13.86 30.56 3.16
N ARG A 222 12.62 30.97 3.41
CA ARG A 222 12.31 32.40 3.71
C ARG A 222 12.99 32.90 5.00
N ALA A 223 13.23 32.01 5.96
CA ALA A 223 13.98 32.31 7.17
C ALA A 223 15.50 32.35 6.94
N ASN A 224 15.98 32.06 5.73
CA ASN A 224 17.40 31.90 5.37
C ASN A 224 18.10 30.83 6.19
N ASP A 225 17.42 29.74 6.51
CA ASP A 225 18.04 28.57 7.14
C ASP A 225 19.04 27.95 6.15
N PRO A 226 20.34 27.83 6.53
CA PRO A 226 21.39 27.38 5.63
C PRO A 226 21.19 25.96 5.12
N ASP A 227 20.47 25.12 5.83
CA ASP A 227 20.19 23.74 5.45
C ASP A 227 19.13 23.63 4.33
N TYR A 228 18.40 24.73 4.06
CA TYR A 228 17.32 24.76 3.08
C TYR A 228 17.56 25.74 1.93
N THR A 229 18.43 26.74 2.09
CA THR A 229 18.60 27.82 1.11
C THR A 229 19.13 27.36 -0.25
N ASN A 230 19.77 26.21 -0.31
CA ASN A 230 20.34 25.64 -1.54
C ASN A 230 19.56 24.42 -2.05
N LEU A 231 18.34 24.19 -1.57
CA LEU A 231 17.50 23.07 -1.98
C LEU A 231 16.18 23.61 -2.51
N ASP A 232 15.81 23.23 -3.73
CA ASP A 232 14.53 23.55 -4.33
C ASP A 232 13.81 22.25 -4.75
N ASP A 233 12.48 22.23 -4.64
CA ASP A 233 11.65 21.17 -5.23
C ASP A 233 11.67 21.29 -6.75
N SER A 234 12.23 20.32 -7.44
CA SER A 234 12.28 20.29 -8.91
C SER A 234 10.90 20.13 -9.58
N GLY A 235 9.84 19.93 -8.80
CA GLY A 235 8.52 19.55 -9.29
C GLY A 235 8.43 18.08 -9.75
N LYS A 236 9.50 17.29 -9.60
CA LYS A 236 9.47 15.85 -9.88
C LYS A 236 9.13 15.09 -8.61
N LEU A 237 7.95 14.49 -8.60
CA LEU A 237 7.45 13.68 -7.50
C LEU A 237 7.52 12.20 -7.86
N PHE A 238 8.19 11.44 -7.00
CA PHE A 238 8.25 9.98 -7.03
C PHE A 238 7.51 9.42 -5.82
N ILE A 239 6.71 8.36 -6.01
CA ILE A 239 6.00 7.70 -4.93
C ILE A 239 6.43 6.24 -4.87
N SER A 240 6.88 5.78 -3.70
CA SER A 240 7.22 4.38 -3.49
C SER A 240 6.82 3.93 -2.09
N GLY A 241 6.82 2.63 -1.87
CA GLY A 241 6.57 2.03 -0.57
C GLY A 241 6.60 0.52 -0.64
N TYR A 242 6.86 -0.11 0.51
CA TYR A 242 7.04 -1.54 0.60
C TYR A 242 5.96 -2.21 1.47
N SER A 243 5.48 -3.40 1.08
CA SER A 243 4.47 -4.16 1.84
C SER A 243 3.17 -3.36 2.02
N GLN A 244 2.72 -3.04 3.24
CA GLN A 244 1.64 -2.06 3.46
C GLN A 244 1.89 -0.80 2.64
N GLY A 245 3.14 -0.28 2.68
CA GLY A 245 3.53 0.89 1.92
C GLY A 245 3.37 0.74 0.40
N GLY A 246 3.49 -0.46 -0.15
CA GLY A 246 3.17 -0.73 -1.55
C GLY A 246 1.70 -0.48 -1.88
N HIS A 247 0.79 -0.90 -0.99
CA HIS A 247 -0.63 -0.59 -1.11
C HIS A 247 -0.88 0.92 -0.96
N VAL A 248 -0.26 1.56 0.03
CA VAL A 248 -0.39 3.00 0.28
C VAL A 248 0.13 3.81 -0.92
N ALA A 249 1.31 3.47 -1.46
CA ALA A 249 1.88 4.14 -2.63
C ALA A 249 0.95 4.06 -3.86
N MET A 250 0.33 2.90 -4.09
CA MET A 250 -0.64 2.71 -5.17
C MET A 250 -1.92 3.53 -4.93
N ALA A 251 -2.43 3.56 -3.68
CA ALA A 251 -3.61 4.34 -3.31
C ALA A 251 -3.35 5.84 -3.45
N THR A 252 -2.17 6.32 -3.02
CA THR A 252 -1.74 7.72 -3.15
C THR A 252 -1.63 8.13 -4.61
N ALA A 253 -1.01 7.29 -5.44
CA ALA A 253 -0.92 7.55 -6.89
C ALA A 253 -2.31 7.65 -7.54
N ARG A 254 -3.25 6.77 -7.15
CA ARG A 254 -4.63 6.84 -7.62
C ARG A 254 -5.30 8.16 -7.24
N MET A 255 -5.14 8.60 -5.99
CA MET A 255 -5.73 9.85 -5.51
C MET A 255 -5.14 11.05 -6.23
N PHE A 256 -3.80 11.13 -6.39
CA PHE A 256 -3.14 12.23 -7.08
C PHE A 256 -3.55 12.29 -8.57
N GLU A 257 -3.64 11.14 -9.23
CA GLU A 257 -4.12 11.12 -10.62
C GLU A 257 -5.59 11.55 -10.76
N GLN A 258 -6.45 11.22 -9.78
CA GLN A 258 -7.84 11.65 -9.75
C GLN A 258 -8.00 13.16 -9.50
N ASN A 259 -7.05 13.76 -8.79
CA ASN A 259 -7.01 15.20 -8.50
C ASN A 259 -6.18 16.01 -9.51
N ASP A 260 -5.75 15.37 -10.62
CA ASP A 260 -4.88 15.99 -11.64
C ASP A 260 -3.52 16.47 -11.06
N GLU A 261 -3.06 15.89 -9.96
CA GLU A 261 -1.75 16.19 -9.37
C GLU A 261 -0.65 15.43 -10.11
N PRO A 262 0.43 16.12 -10.53
CA PRO A 262 1.46 15.49 -11.34
C PRO A 262 2.35 14.55 -10.51
N VAL A 263 2.45 13.29 -10.93
CA VAL A 263 3.39 12.29 -10.40
C VAL A 263 4.33 11.85 -11.52
N THR A 264 5.63 11.91 -11.27
CA THR A 264 6.66 11.58 -12.27
C THR A 264 6.74 10.08 -12.53
N ALA A 265 6.82 9.27 -11.48
CA ALA A 265 6.78 7.81 -11.56
C ALA A 265 6.43 7.21 -10.19
N ILE A 266 5.95 5.96 -10.19
CA ILE A 266 5.64 5.23 -8.97
C ILE A 266 6.31 3.86 -8.94
N ALA A 267 6.63 3.40 -7.73
CA ALA A 267 7.15 2.06 -7.50
C ALA A 267 6.49 1.44 -6.26
N PRO A 268 5.28 0.89 -6.38
CA PRO A 268 4.66 0.09 -5.33
C PRO A 268 5.30 -1.28 -5.27
N LEU A 269 5.80 -1.69 -4.08
CA LEU A 269 6.64 -2.87 -3.89
C LEU A 269 5.95 -3.88 -2.97
N SER A 270 5.79 -5.13 -3.41
CA SER A 270 5.21 -6.25 -2.64
C SER A 270 3.96 -5.89 -1.84
N GLY A 271 3.08 -5.06 -2.41
CA GLY A 271 1.89 -4.57 -1.72
C GLY A 271 0.71 -5.54 -1.81
N PRO A 272 -0.17 -5.56 -0.79
CA PRO A 272 -1.42 -6.32 -0.84
C PRO A 272 -2.48 -5.58 -1.69
N TYR A 273 -2.27 -5.52 -3.00
CA TYR A 273 -3.14 -4.76 -3.92
C TYR A 273 -4.51 -5.39 -4.09
N ALA A 274 -4.57 -6.72 -4.04
CA ALA A 274 -5.77 -7.53 -4.24
C ALA A 274 -6.41 -7.92 -2.90
N LEU A 275 -6.77 -6.95 -2.07
CA LEU A 275 -7.19 -7.20 -0.68
C LEU A 275 -8.36 -8.19 -0.57
N ALA A 276 -9.33 -8.14 -1.49
CA ALA A 276 -10.45 -9.07 -1.48
C ALA A 276 -9.98 -10.52 -1.77
N ALA A 277 -9.18 -10.71 -2.82
CA ALA A 277 -8.64 -12.02 -3.16
C ALA A 277 -7.69 -12.55 -2.10
N PHE A 278 -6.85 -11.68 -1.54
CA PHE A 278 -5.87 -12.05 -0.52
C PHE A 278 -6.56 -12.46 0.79
N GLY A 279 -7.59 -11.72 1.21
CA GLY A 279 -8.44 -12.10 2.34
C GLY A 279 -9.13 -13.44 2.10
N ASP A 280 -9.69 -13.64 0.91
CA ASP A 280 -10.34 -14.91 0.54
C ASP A 280 -9.37 -16.09 0.62
N GLU A 281 -8.15 -15.94 0.12
CA GLU A 281 -7.12 -16.97 0.18
C GLU A 281 -6.73 -17.33 1.62
N ILE A 282 -6.52 -16.31 2.47
CA ILE A 282 -6.20 -16.52 3.89
C ILE A 282 -7.35 -17.23 4.61
N PHE A 283 -8.57 -16.73 4.50
CA PHE A 283 -9.72 -17.29 5.21
C PHE A 283 -10.09 -18.71 4.73
N ARG A 284 -9.82 -19.02 3.47
CA ARG A 284 -10.00 -20.37 2.91
C ARG A 284 -8.91 -21.35 3.33
N GLY A 285 -7.82 -20.88 3.94
CA GLY A 285 -6.86 -21.75 4.61
C GLY A 285 -5.39 -21.53 4.28
N ASN A 286 -5.05 -20.67 3.34
CA ASN A 286 -3.65 -20.34 3.04
C ASN A 286 -3.20 -19.15 3.92
N VAL A 287 -2.95 -19.43 5.21
CA VAL A 287 -2.58 -18.41 6.19
C VAL A 287 -1.15 -17.92 5.94
N ASN A 288 -0.97 -16.61 5.81
CA ASN A 288 0.31 -15.97 5.55
C ASN A 288 1.14 -15.75 6.82
N ILE A 289 2.46 -15.62 6.68
CA ILE A 289 3.33 -15.24 7.79
C ILE A 289 2.96 -13.82 8.26
N GLY A 290 2.78 -13.66 9.58
CA GLY A 290 2.41 -12.40 10.20
C GLY A 290 0.91 -12.16 10.35
N ALA A 291 0.05 -13.08 9.89
CA ALA A 291 -1.42 -12.91 9.94
C ALA A 291 -1.95 -12.55 11.35
N SER A 292 -1.37 -13.11 12.42
CA SER A 292 -1.76 -12.79 13.81
C SER A 292 -1.40 -11.35 14.25
N ARG A 293 -0.47 -10.70 13.53
CA ARG A 293 -0.12 -9.27 13.72
C ARG A 293 -1.02 -8.38 12.88
N PHE A 294 -1.28 -8.78 11.64
CA PHE A 294 -2.00 -7.95 10.67
C PHE A 294 -3.51 -7.94 10.93
N ALA A 295 -4.09 -9.06 11.37
CA ALA A 295 -5.52 -9.17 11.55
C ALA A 295 -6.09 -8.20 12.62
N PRO A 296 -5.45 -7.96 13.79
CA PRO A 296 -5.93 -6.93 14.72
C PRO A 296 -5.83 -5.51 14.15
N LEU A 297 -4.72 -5.15 13.48
CA LEU A 297 -4.57 -3.85 12.82
C LEU A 297 -5.68 -3.62 11.80
N LEU A 298 -5.88 -4.61 10.92
CA LEU A 298 -6.89 -4.56 9.86
C LEU A 298 -8.31 -4.48 10.43
N GLY A 299 -8.62 -5.36 11.38
CA GLY A 299 -9.96 -5.43 11.99
C GLY A 299 -10.33 -4.13 12.71
N ILE A 300 -9.39 -3.51 13.42
CA ILE A 300 -9.60 -2.24 14.13
C ILE A 300 -9.72 -1.09 13.10
N GLY A 301 -8.76 -0.93 12.19
CA GLY A 301 -8.76 0.15 11.21
C GLY A 301 -10.01 0.16 10.33
N LEU A 302 -10.45 -1.02 9.84
CA LEU A 302 -11.68 -1.15 9.07
C LEU A 302 -12.94 -0.93 9.92
N GLN A 303 -12.93 -1.33 11.19
CA GLN A 303 -14.05 -1.03 12.10
C GLN A 303 -14.23 0.47 12.28
N GLU A 304 -13.15 1.21 12.50
CA GLU A 304 -13.20 2.67 12.64
C GLU A 304 -13.72 3.34 11.35
N LYS A 305 -13.31 2.87 10.17
CA LYS A 305 -13.80 3.39 8.88
C LYS A 305 -15.28 3.08 8.64
N TYR A 306 -15.71 1.83 8.85
CA TYR A 306 -17.01 1.34 8.39
C TYR A 306 -18.05 1.18 9.51
N GLY A 307 -17.64 1.05 10.76
CA GLY A 307 -18.52 0.93 11.93
C GLY A 307 -19.32 -0.38 12.04
N ASN A 308 -19.07 -1.35 11.14
CA ASN A 308 -19.93 -2.54 11.00
C ASN A 308 -19.18 -3.86 10.79
N ILE A 309 -17.87 -3.88 11.00
CA ILE A 309 -17.06 -5.12 10.86
C ILE A 309 -17.42 -6.09 11.98
N TYR A 310 -17.63 -5.56 13.20
CA TYR A 310 -18.08 -6.32 14.37
C TYR A 310 -18.93 -5.43 15.29
N GLY A 311 -19.76 -6.02 16.13
CA GLY A 311 -20.49 -5.30 17.18
C GLY A 311 -19.58 -5.04 18.40
N LYS A 312 -18.72 -6.01 18.71
CA LYS A 312 -17.66 -5.93 19.75
C LYS A 312 -16.46 -6.77 19.29
N LYS A 313 -15.25 -6.45 19.76
CA LYS A 313 -14.02 -7.16 19.36
C LYS A 313 -14.09 -8.68 19.56
N SER A 314 -14.82 -9.12 20.58
CA SER A 314 -15.05 -10.57 20.84
C SER A 314 -16.02 -11.24 19.85
N ASP A 315 -16.58 -10.55 18.89
CA ASP A 315 -17.33 -11.19 17.79
C ASP A 315 -16.37 -11.76 16.73
N ILE A 316 -15.18 -11.16 16.60
CA ILE A 316 -14.16 -11.57 15.64
C ILE A 316 -12.99 -12.33 16.31
N PHE A 317 -12.48 -11.84 17.45
CA PHE A 317 -11.35 -12.45 18.15
C PHE A 317 -11.81 -13.36 19.29
N LEU A 318 -11.00 -14.37 19.63
CA LEU A 318 -11.24 -15.13 20.86
C LEU A 318 -11.31 -14.18 22.06
N ASP A 319 -12.18 -14.48 23.03
CA ASP A 319 -12.47 -13.59 24.17
C ASP A 319 -11.20 -13.17 24.94
N LYS A 320 -10.22 -14.06 25.07
CA LYS A 320 -8.93 -13.78 25.71
C LYS A 320 -8.05 -12.78 24.95
N TYR A 321 -8.34 -12.51 23.67
CA TYR A 321 -7.63 -11.59 22.80
C TYR A 321 -8.44 -10.36 22.42
N ALA A 322 -9.70 -10.27 22.86
CA ALA A 322 -10.59 -9.18 22.49
C ALA A 322 -10.13 -7.79 22.97
N ASP A 323 -9.33 -7.74 24.03
CA ASP A 323 -8.77 -6.50 24.56
C ASP A 323 -7.43 -6.10 23.92
N ALA A 324 -6.90 -6.92 23.00
CA ALA A 324 -5.65 -6.58 22.31
C ALA A 324 -5.82 -5.31 21.46
N GLN A 325 -4.89 -4.38 21.63
CA GLN A 325 -4.81 -3.13 20.91
C GLN A 325 -3.49 -3.08 20.14
N LEU A 326 -3.57 -2.82 18.84
CA LEU A 326 -2.43 -2.55 17.97
C LEU A 326 -2.72 -1.28 17.14
N PRO A 327 -1.72 -0.42 16.89
CA PRO A 327 -0.35 -0.51 17.42
C PRO A 327 -0.30 -0.35 18.95
N SER A 328 0.82 -0.77 19.56
CA SER A 328 1.01 -0.81 21.02
C SER A 328 2.39 -0.31 21.41
N GLU A 329 2.47 0.33 22.60
CA GLU A 329 3.75 0.64 23.25
C GLU A 329 4.50 -0.62 23.72
N THR A 330 3.77 -1.73 23.89
CA THR A 330 4.35 -3.02 24.24
C THR A 330 4.67 -3.78 22.96
N ALA A 331 5.91 -4.21 22.80
CA ALA A 331 6.35 -4.97 21.64
C ALA A 331 5.50 -6.24 21.43
N PHE A 332 5.25 -6.61 20.18
CA PHE A 332 4.40 -7.76 19.84
C PHE A 332 4.83 -9.05 20.52
N GLY A 333 6.14 -9.33 20.61
CA GLY A 333 6.68 -10.52 21.30
C GLY A 333 6.34 -10.56 22.79
N ASP A 334 6.31 -9.39 23.44
CA ASP A 334 5.94 -9.27 24.87
C ASP A 334 4.44 -9.45 25.07
N LEU A 335 3.61 -8.96 24.12
CA LEU A 335 2.16 -9.24 24.12
C LEU A 335 1.87 -10.73 23.99
N VAL A 336 2.61 -11.43 23.12
CA VAL A 336 2.52 -12.89 22.98
C VAL A 336 2.96 -13.60 24.26
N THR A 337 4.09 -13.21 24.82
CA THR A 337 4.62 -13.79 26.08
C THR A 337 3.65 -13.59 27.26
N ALA A 338 2.96 -12.44 27.28
CA ALA A 338 1.93 -12.14 28.28
C ALA A 338 0.57 -12.81 27.99
N GLY A 339 0.45 -13.60 26.91
CA GLY A 339 -0.80 -14.27 26.51
C GLY A 339 -1.89 -13.30 26.06
N LYS A 340 -1.52 -12.10 25.59
CA LYS A 340 -2.43 -11.07 25.07
C LYS A 340 -2.70 -11.21 23.57
N LEU A 341 -1.84 -11.92 22.85
CA LEU A 341 -1.99 -12.29 21.45
C LEU A 341 -1.41 -13.71 21.23
N PRO A 342 -1.91 -14.46 20.25
CA PRO A 342 -1.28 -15.73 19.89
C PRO A 342 0.01 -15.46 19.10
N ASN A 343 0.96 -16.38 19.16
CA ASN A 343 2.23 -16.23 18.45
C ASN A 343 2.02 -16.11 16.94
N ASN A 344 1.46 -17.16 16.29
CA ASN A 344 1.28 -17.18 14.84
C ASN A 344 -0.08 -17.70 14.39
N ALA A 345 -0.83 -18.39 15.27
CA ALA A 345 -2.06 -19.06 14.86
C ALA A 345 -3.20 -18.06 14.63
N LEU A 346 -3.67 -18.01 13.41
CA LEU A 346 -4.82 -17.19 13.04
C LEU A 346 -6.14 -17.94 13.29
N PHE A 347 -6.18 -19.25 12.96
CA PHE A 347 -7.39 -20.04 12.98
C PHE A 347 -7.27 -21.31 13.81
N GLN A 348 -8.46 -21.83 14.20
CA GLN A 348 -8.58 -23.14 14.82
C GLN A 348 -8.11 -24.23 13.85
N LYS A 349 -7.29 -25.14 14.39
CA LYS A 349 -6.90 -26.36 13.70
C LYS A 349 -8.03 -27.39 13.78
N ASN A 350 -8.33 -28.07 12.66
CA ASN A 350 -9.35 -29.11 12.57
C ASN A 350 -10.76 -28.67 13.07
N PRO A 351 -11.33 -27.55 12.58
CA PRO A 351 -12.67 -27.17 12.94
C PRO A 351 -13.67 -28.21 12.44
N THR A 352 -14.76 -28.42 13.21
CA THR A 352 -15.75 -29.47 12.92
C THR A 352 -16.86 -29.03 11.96
N ASP A 353 -16.98 -27.73 11.66
CA ASP A 353 -18.00 -27.22 10.74
C ASP A 353 -17.74 -27.76 9.32
N ALA A 354 -18.78 -28.28 8.69
CA ALA A 354 -18.74 -28.86 7.35
C ALA A 354 -18.27 -27.89 6.25
N ILE A 355 -18.39 -26.58 6.48
CA ILE A 355 -17.94 -25.55 5.52
C ILE A 355 -16.43 -25.58 5.28
N PHE A 356 -15.68 -26.11 6.24
CA PHE A 356 -14.22 -26.26 6.13
C PHE A 356 -13.80 -27.58 5.48
N ALA A 357 -14.77 -28.49 5.23
CA ALA A 357 -14.48 -29.77 4.59
C ALA A 357 -13.93 -29.55 3.18
N GLY A 358 -12.75 -30.12 2.91
CA GLY A 358 -12.09 -30.00 1.60
C GLY A 358 -11.34 -28.68 1.38
N LEU A 359 -11.32 -27.77 2.35
CA LEU A 359 -10.40 -26.61 2.28
C LEU A 359 -8.97 -27.08 2.59
N SER A 360 -8.04 -26.67 1.75
CA SER A 360 -6.61 -26.90 1.98
C SER A 360 -6.17 -26.10 3.22
N GLN A 361 -5.24 -26.65 4.02
CA GLN A 361 -4.55 -25.90 5.04
C GLN A 361 -3.39 -25.06 4.45
N GLY A 362 -3.35 -24.92 3.13
CA GLY A 362 -2.42 -24.05 2.43
C GLY A 362 -0.99 -24.57 2.28
N LYS A 363 -0.08 -23.67 2.02
CA LYS A 363 1.35 -23.92 1.79
C LYS A 363 2.06 -24.31 3.09
N LEU A 364 3.29 -24.80 2.98
CA LEU A 364 4.10 -25.32 4.09
C LEU A 364 4.14 -24.41 5.34
N PHE A 365 4.33 -23.11 5.15
CA PHE A 365 4.39 -22.16 6.27
C PHE A 365 3.03 -21.94 6.96
N SER A 366 1.93 -22.04 6.23
CA SER A 366 0.57 -22.04 6.79
C SER A 366 0.36 -23.22 7.75
N VAL A 367 0.86 -24.40 7.39
CA VAL A 367 0.81 -25.60 8.23
C VAL A 367 1.69 -25.46 9.46
N LEU A 368 2.84 -24.77 9.35
CA LEU A 368 3.81 -24.63 10.43
C LEU A 368 3.38 -23.63 11.51
N GLY A 369 2.54 -22.64 11.23
CA GLY A 369 2.26 -21.58 12.17
C GLY A 369 0.86 -20.97 12.15
N GLY A 370 0.07 -21.21 11.09
CA GLY A 370 -1.23 -20.54 10.90
C GLY A 370 -2.38 -21.09 11.74
N TYR A 371 -2.21 -22.21 12.43
CA TYR A 371 -3.26 -22.96 13.12
C TYR A 371 -2.86 -23.52 14.47
N ASP A 372 -3.77 -23.44 15.45
CA ASP A 372 -3.66 -24.12 16.74
C ASP A 372 -5.03 -24.65 17.19
N GLU A 373 -5.06 -25.67 18.03
CA GLU A 373 -6.30 -26.29 18.52
C GLU A 373 -7.07 -25.33 19.46
N ASN A 374 -6.37 -24.60 20.33
CA ASN A 374 -6.93 -23.83 21.44
C ASN A 374 -6.43 -22.39 21.50
N ASP A 375 -5.31 -22.08 20.85
CA ASP A 375 -4.59 -20.82 20.95
C ASP A 375 -4.47 -20.14 19.58
N TYR A 376 -5.59 -19.63 19.08
CA TYR A 376 -5.72 -18.97 17.78
C TYR A 376 -6.49 -17.64 17.91
N LEU A 377 -6.36 -16.77 16.95
CA LEU A 377 -6.89 -15.40 17.04
C LEU A 377 -8.36 -15.27 16.66
N ILE A 378 -8.74 -15.73 15.47
CA ILE A 378 -10.05 -15.48 14.86
C ILE A 378 -11.05 -16.59 15.21
N LYS A 379 -12.21 -16.21 15.75
CA LYS A 379 -13.29 -17.17 16.05
C LYS A 379 -13.71 -17.98 14.85
N THR A 380 -13.95 -19.26 15.07
CA THR A 380 -14.31 -20.23 14.03
C THR A 380 -15.63 -19.86 13.35
N ASP A 381 -16.63 -19.37 14.10
CA ASP A 381 -17.93 -18.94 13.55
C ASP A 381 -17.77 -17.72 12.64
N PHE A 382 -16.92 -16.75 13.01
CA PHE A 382 -16.62 -15.60 12.16
C PHE A 382 -15.92 -16.03 10.86
N ARG A 383 -14.93 -16.94 10.96
CA ARG A 383 -14.27 -17.52 9.80
C ARG A 383 -15.27 -18.27 8.91
N ALA A 384 -16.18 -19.07 9.51
CA ALA A 384 -17.19 -19.82 8.75
C ALA A 384 -18.12 -18.91 7.96
N ALA A 385 -18.59 -17.81 8.56
CA ALA A 385 -19.42 -16.82 7.88
C ALA A 385 -18.68 -16.14 6.70
N TYR A 386 -17.39 -15.82 6.89
CA TYR A 386 -16.55 -15.28 5.82
C TYR A 386 -16.40 -16.29 4.67
N VAL A 387 -16.04 -17.54 4.97
CA VAL A 387 -15.86 -18.61 3.97
C VAL A 387 -17.17 -18.89 3.22
N ALA A 388 -18.32 -18.90 3.90
CA ALA A 388 -19.62 -19.07 3.26
C ALA A 388 -19.88 -17.98 2.20
N ASP A 389 -19.50 -16.75 2.51
CA ASP A 389 -19.64 -15.64 1.56
C ASP A 389 -18.68 -15.77 0.37
N THR A 390 -17.45 -16.32 0.57
CA THR A 390 -16.54 -16.58 -0.57
C THR A 390 -17.07 -17.63 -1.55
N ILE A 391 -17.87 -18.56 -1.07
CA ILE A 391 -18.51 -19.59 -1.91
C ILE A 391 -19.67 -18.99 -2.69
N LYS A 392 -20.47 -18.15 -2.03
CA LYS A 392 -21.65 -17.52 -2.63
C LYS A 392 -21.26 -16.39 -3.61
N HIS A 393 -20.24 -15.64 -3.28
CA HIS A 393 -19.75 -14.48 -4.02
C HIS A 393 -18.24 -14.60 -4.30
N PRO A 394 -17.80 -15.52 -5.15
CA PRO A 394 -16.39 -15.76 -5.40
C PRO A 394 -15.71 -14.54 -6.01
N ASP A 395 -14.44 -14.29 -5.62
CA ASP A 395 -13.59 -13.31 -6.27
C ASP A 395 -13.13 -13.77 -7.66
N GLY A 396 -12.74 -12.84 -8.49
CA GLY A 396 -12.18 -13.11 -9.81
C GLY A 396 -13.18 -13.60 -10.85
N LEU A 397 -14.49 -13.40 -10.64
CA LEU A 397 -15.48 -13.67 -11.66
C LEU A 397 -15.25 -12.84 -12.91
N MET A 398 -15.37 -13.48 -14.06
CA MET A 398 -15.35 -12.77 -15.35
C MET A 398 -16.68 -12.04 -15.55
N THR A 399 -16.62 -10.78 -15.95
CA THR A 399 -17.81 -10.04 -16.39
C THR A 399 -18.24 -10.48 -17.79
N GLU A 400 -19.42 -10.05 -18.26
CA GLU A 400 -19.89 -10.29 -19.64
C GLU A 400 -18.90 -9.81 -20.71
N ASN A 401 -18.03 -8.84 -20.39
CA ASN A 401 -17.00 -8.31 -21.28
C ASN A 401 -15.65 -9.02 -21.13
N GLY A 402 -15.57 -10.08 -20.34
CA GLY A 402 -14.32 -10.81 -20.09
C GLY A 402 -13.38 -10.16 -19.07
N ASP A 403 -13.81 -9.13 -18.34
CA ASP A 403 -13.03 -8.52 -17.29
C ASP A 403 -13.07 -9.35 -16.01
N LYS A 404 -11.93 -9.53 -15.38
CA LYS A 404 -11.86 -10.00 -14.00
C LYS A 404 -12.15 -8.85 -13.06
N MET A 405 -12.96 -9.12 -12.04
CA MET A 405 -13.29 -8.13 -11.02
C MET A 405 -13.09 -8.72 -9.62
N PRO A 406 -12.71 -7.91 -8.64
CA PRO A 406 -12.81 -8.29 -7.24
C PRO A 406 -14.23 -8.76 -6.89
N ALA A 407 -14.40 -9.52 -5.81
CA ALA A 407 -15.68 -10.12 -5.40
C ALA A 407 -16.91 -9.29 -5.79
N VAL A 408 -17.78 -9.85 -6.62
CA VAL A 408 -18.82 -9.08 -7.35
C VAL A 408 -19.81 -8.42 -6.40
N ALA A 409 -20.30 -9.13 -5.39
CA ALA A 409 -21.31 -8.62 -4.47
C ALA A 409 -21.18 -9.31 -3.10
N PRO A 410 -20.08 -9.10 -2.35
CA PRO A 410 -19.92 -9.72 -1.04
C PRO A 410 -21.00 -9.24 -0.08
N GLU A 411 -21.54 -10.15 0.73
CA GLU A 411 -22.51 -9.84 1.79
C GLU A 411 -21.83 -9.72 3.16
N ASN A 412 -20.72 -10.42 3.37
CA ASN A 412 -19.91 -10.31 4.59
C ASN A 412 -19.26 -8.91 4.68
N ASN A 413 -19.41 -8.24 5.82
CA ASN A 413 -18.97 -6.85 5.99
C ASN A 413 -17.45 -6.69 5.88
N LEU A 414 -16.67 -7.63 6.42
CA LEU A 414 -15.20 -7.58 6.25
C LEU A 414 -14.82 -7.71 4.76
N ARG A 415 -15.47 -8.62 4.01
CA ARG A 415 -15.20 -8.77 2.57
C ARG A 415 -15.61 -7.53 1.77
N LYS A 416 -16.72 -6.85 2.15
CA LYS A 416 -17.08 -5.55 1.56
C LYS A 416 -15.99 -4.52 1.78
N ALA A 417 -15.54 -4.39 3.02
CA ALA A 417 -14.46 -3.45 3.36
C ALA A 417 -13.15 -3.76 2.64
N LEU A 418 -12.76 -5.05 2.53
CA LEU A 418 -11.59 -5.45 1.76
C LEU A 418 -11.74 -5.12 0.26
N LYS A 419 -12.93 -5.31 -0.31
CA LYS A 419 -13.22 -4.97 -1.70
C LYS A 419 -13.12 -3.46 -1.94
N ASP A 420 -13.65 -2.64 -1.04
CA ASP A 420 -13.62 -1.18 -1.18
C ASP A 420 -12.19 -0.62 -1.15
N ASN A 421 -11.26 -1.34 -0.50
CA ASN A 421 -9.85 -1.00 -0.42
C ASN A 421 -8.97 -1.81 -1.39
N ASP A 422 -9.58 -2.62 -2.29
CA ASP A 422 -8.86 -3.36 -3.34
C ASP A 422 -8.46 -2.43 -4.49
N LEU A 423 -7.18 -2.45 -4.84
CA LEU A 423 -6.60 -1.51 -5.80
C LEU A 423 -6.48 -2.07 -7.22
N ARG A 424 -6.91 -3.31 -7.48
CA ARG A 424 -6.83 -3.93 -8.81
C ARG A 424 -7.62 -3.18 -9.88
N GLY A 425 -8.63 -2.40 -9.49
CA GLY A 425 -9.42 -1.59 -10.41
C GLY A 425 -8.73 -0.31 -10.90
N TYR A 426 -7.60 0.07 -10.31
CA TYR A 426 -6.83 1.23 -10.69
C TYR A 426 -5.77 0.89 -11.74
N VAL A 427 -5.71 1.67 -12.80
CA VAL A 427 -4.74 1.53 -13.91
C VAL A 427 -3.91 2.80 -13.98
N PRO A 428 -2.68 2.82 -13.44
CA PRO A 428 -1.84 4.01 -13.43
C PRO A 428 -1.46 4.45 -14.86
N THR A 429 -1.41 5.74 -15.11
CA THR A 429 -0.98 6.31 -16.39
C THR A 429 0.46 6.81 -16.38
N MET A 430 1.04 7.07 -15.19
CA MET A 430 2.44 7.41 -15.03
C MET A 430 3.34 6.16 -15.15
N PRO A 431 4.65 6.33 -15.42
CA PRO A 431 5.62 5.24 -15.35
C PRO A 431 5.55 4.50 -14.01
N THR A 432 5.39 3.18 -14.06
CA THR A 432 5.13 2.34 -12.88
C THR A 432 6.05 1.12 -12.85
N LEU A 433 6.73 0.89 -11.73
CA LEU A 433 7.44 -0.36 -11.43
C LEU A 433 6.72 -1.11 -10.31
N ILE A 434 6.15 -2.27 -10.60
CA ILE A 434 5.63 -3.20 -9.59
C ILE A 434 6.70 -4.27 -9.35
N CYS A 435 7.22 -4.37 -8.13
CA CYS A 435 8.29 -5.30 -7.81
C CYS A 435 7.91 -6.19 -6.61
N GLY A 436 8.34 -7.45 -6.65
CA GLY A 436 8.11 -8.43 -5.60
C GLY A 436 8.90 -9.71 -5.83
N GLY A 437 8.63 -10.74 -5.03
CA GLY A 437 9.25 -12.06 -5.16
C GLY A 437 8.21 -13.18 -5.14
N ASN A 438 8.33 -14.16 -6.01
CA ASN A 438 7.31 -15.19 -6.25
C ASN A 438 7.14 -16.21 -5.12
N GLN A 439 8.08 -16.31 -4.18
CA GLN A 439 7.99 -17.19 -2.99
C GLN A 439 7.57 -16.43 -1.73
N ASP A 440 7.05 -15.19 -1.86
CA ASP A 440 6.71 -14.36 -0.71
C ASP A 440 5.63 -15.02 0.16
N PRO A 441 5.97 -15.39 1.42
CA PRO A 441 5.04 -16.07 2.31
C PRO A 441 4.15 -15.10 3.12
N THR A 442 4.38 -13.81 2.99
CA THR A 442 3.69 -12.73 3.73
C THR A 442 2.66 -12.04 2.85
N VAL A 443 3.07 -11.55 1.67
CA VAL A 443 2.18 -10.98 0.66
C VAL A 443 2.32 -11.80 -0.62
N TYR A 444 1.38 -12.72 -0.84
CA TYR A 444 1.45 -13.66 -1.95
C TYR A 444 1.52 -12.95 -3.29
N PHE A 445 2.64 -13.16 -3.99
CA PHE A 445 2.92 -12.46 -5.25
C PHE A 445 1.86 -12.75 -6.32
N ASP A 446 1.51 -14.02 -6.54
CA ASP A 446 0.55 -14.38 -7.57
C ASP A 446 -0.86 -13.83 -7.28
N THR A 447 -1.27 -13.85 -6.01
CA THR A 447 -2.57 -13.32 -5.58
C THR A 447 -2.65 -11.81 -5.72
N ASN A 448 -1.60 -11.09 -5.32
CA ASN A 448 -1.60 -9.63 -5.31
C ASN A 448 -1.08 -9.06 -6.65
N THR A 449 0.21 -9.25 -6.94
CA THR A 449 0.82 -8.73 -8.17
C THR A 449 0.31 -9.46 -9.40
N GLY A 450 0.21 -10.79 -9.36
CA GLY A 450 -0.22 -11.61 -10.51
C GLY A 450 -1.64 -11.27 -10.96
N SER A 451 -2.61 -11.22 -10.03
CA SER A 451 -4.00 -10.88 -10.39
C SER A 451 -4.13 -9.42 -10.87
N MET A 452 -3.33 -8.51 -10.32
CA MET A 452 -3.28 -7.13 -10.80
C MET A 452 -2.73 -7.05 -12.23
N VAL A 453 -1.65 -7.77 -12.53
CA VAL A 453 -1.08 -7.85 -13.89
C VAL A 453 -2.11 -8.33 -14.91
N GLU A 454 -2.91 -9.35 -14.59
CA GLU A 454 -3.95 -9.84 -15.48
C GLU A 454 -5.00 -8.76 -15.82
N ILE A 455 -5.38 -7.94 -14.84
CA ILE A 455 -6.33 -6.83 -15.04
C ILE A 455 -5.69 -5.71 -15.85
N LEU A 456 -4.46 -5.32 -15.52
CA LEU A 456 -3.70 -4.29 -16.24
C LEU A 456 -3.47 -4.69 -17.71
N GLN A 457 -3.13 -5.96 -17.97
CA GLN A 457 -2.98 -6.47 -19.34
C GLN A 457 -4.31 -6.40 -20.10
N ALA A 458 -5.40 -6.84 -19.50
CA ALA A 458 -6.72 -6.75 -20.12
C ALA A 458 -7.13 -5.29 -20.42
N ALA A 459 -6.83 -4.36 -19.52
CA ALA A 459 -7.07 -2.92 -19.73
C ALA A 459 -6.22 -2.36 -20.87
N SER A 460 -4.95 -2.78 -20.99
CA SER A 460 -4.05 -2.42 -22.10
C SER A 460 -4.57 -2.93 -23.43
N ASP A 461 -5.00 -4.19 -23.49
CA ASP A 461 -5.47 -4.83 -24.72
C ASP A 461 -6.77 -4.18 -25.25
N LYS A 462 -7.67 -3.77 -24.35
CA LYS A 462 -8.92 -3.09 -24.71
C LYS A 462 -8.74 -1.66 -25.18
N ASN A 463 -7.73 -0.98 -24.70
CA ASN A 463 -7.51 0.43 -24.96
C ASN A 463 -6.11 0.66 -25.56
N SER A 464 -5.94 0.25 -26.80
CA SER A 464 -4.67 0.43 -27.55
C SER A 464 -4.22 1.90 -27.67
N ALA A 465 -5.10 2.86 -27.40
CA ALA A 465 -4.79 4.29 -27.35
C ALA A 465 -4.19 4.73 -26.00
N LYS A 466 -4.48 4.03 -24.91
CA LYS A 466 -3.84 4.26 -23.59
C LYS A 466 -2.51 3.49 -23.56
N LYS A 467 -1.43 4.22 -23.72
CA LYS A 467 -0.09 3.65 -23.56
C LYS A 467 0.20 3.47 -22.07
N LEU A 468 0.06 2.25 -21.55
CA LEU A 468 0.50 1.92 -20.20
C LEU A 468 2.03 1.81 -20.18
N ASN A 469 2.65 2.40 -19.18
CA ASN A 469 4.09 2.33 -18.95
C ASN A 469 4.36 1.59 -17.64
N ILE A 470 4.02 0.29 -17.62
CA ILE A 470 4.08 -0.54 -16.42
C ILE A 470 5.09 -1.65 -16.62
N THR A 471 6.03 -1.75 -15.68
CA THR A 471 7.02 -2.81 -15.57
C THR A 471 6.71 -3.64 -14.33
N VAL A 472 6.72 -4.95 -14.47
CA VAL A 472 6.56 -5.90 -13.34
C VAL A 472 7.85 -6.71 -13.21
N LEU A 473 8.47 -6.64 -12.04
CA LEU A 473 9.71 -7.33 -11.73
C LEU A 473 9.51 -8.36 -10.62
N ASP A 474 9.85 -9.61 -10.92
CA ASP A 474 10.08 -10.66 -9.94
C ASP A 474 11.59 -10.78 -9.66
N VAL A 475 12.00 -10.51 -8.43
CA VAL A 475 13.41 -10.56 -8.06
C VAL A 475 13.93 -11.98 -7.88
N ASP A 476 13.04 -12.97 -7.67
CA ASP A 476 13.40 -14.37 -7.45
C ASP A 476 13.37 -15.17 -8.77
N LYS A 477 14.44 -15.07 -9.53
CA LYS A 477 14.57 -15.74 -10.83
C LYS A 477 14.55 -17.28 -10.75
N ASP A 478 14.98 -17.84 -9.61
CA ASP A 478 15.22 -19.29 -9.51
C ASP A 478 13.90 -20.06 -9.40
N ASN A 479 12.82 -19.40 -9.00
CA ASN A 479 11.47 -19.96 -8.88
C ASN A 479 10.48 -19.46 -9.93
N ALA A 480 10.93 -18.72 -10.92
CA ALA A 480 10.09 -18.19 -12.00
C ALA A 480 9.45 -19.28 -12.88
N ALA A 481 9.97 -20.50 -12.84
CA ALA A 481 9.52 -21.62 -13.67
C ALA A 481 8.07 -22.08 -13.40
N GLU A 482 7.50 -21.73 -12.24
CA GLU A 482 6.13 -22.06 -11.89
C GLU A 482 5.10 -21.13 -12.55
N ARG A 483 5.55 -20.04 -13.16
CA ARG A 483 4.67 -19.07 -13.79
C ARG A 483 4.25 -19.49 -15.19
N PRO A 484 3.04 -19.13 -15.64
CA PRO A 484 2.56 -19.44 -16.99
C PRO A 484 3.45 -18.91 -18.10
N ASP A 485 4.02 -17.72 -17.94
CA ASP A 485 4.91 -17.08 -18.92
C ASP A 485 6.40 -17.32 -18.66
N LYS A 486 6.76 -17.90 -17.49
CA LYS A 486 8.14 -18.17 -17.07
C LYS A 486 9.06 -16.94 -17.14
N SER A 487 8.50 -15.75 -17.06
CA SER A 487 9.21 -14.48 -17.13
C SER A 487 9.30 -13.87 -15.74
N THR A 488 10.49 -13.44 -15.33
CA THR A 488 10.73 -12.66 -14.11
C THR A 488 10.66 -11.16 -14.35
N PHE A 489 10.44 -10.78 -15.61
CA PHE A 489 10.34 -9.40 -16.03
C PHE A 489 9.26 -9.29 -17.10
N MET A 490 8.19 -8.61 -16.78
CA MET A 490 7.07 -8.37 -17.67
C MET A 490 6.87 -6.88 -17.89
N MET A 491 6.48 -6.54 -19.11
CA MET A 491 6.09 -5.18 -19.45
C MET A 491 4.67 -5.16 -19.97
N ILE A 492 3.91 -4.19 -19.52
CA ILE A 492 2.54 -3.95 -19.95
C ILE A 492 2.51 -2.64 -20.74
N GLY A 493 1.95 -2.69 -21.97
CA GLY A 493 1.91 -1.53 -22.86
C GLY A 493 3.18 -1.31 -23.69
N GLN A 494 3.18 -0.26 -24.53
CA GLN A 494 4.19 -0.10 -25.58
C GLN A 494 5.36 0.84 -25.26
N ALA A 495 5.36 1.52 -24.14
CA ALA A 495 6.11 2.77 -24.07
C ALA A 495 7.51 2.68 -23.48
N SER A 496 7.82 1.71 -22.63
CA SER A 496 8.98 1.87 -21.77
C SER A 496 10.20 1.05 -22.13
N MET A 497 10.10 0.04 -23.00
CA MET A 497 11.26 -0.79 -23.38
C MET A 497 12.42 0.02 -23.94
N ASN A 498 12.13 1.11 -24.65
CA ASN A 498 13.16 1.96 -25.24
C ASN A 498 13.77 2.96 -24.24
N LYS A 499 13.12 3.17 -23.09
CA LYS A 499 13.58 4.14 -22.07
C LYS A 499 14.30 3.46 -20.90
N TRP A 500 13.87 2.27 -20.50
CA TRP A 500 14.53 1.53 -19.43
C TRP A 500 15.28 0.33 -20.01
N ASN A 501 16.58 0.48 -20.22
CA ASN A 501 17.45 -0.65 -20.56
C ASN A 501 17.63 -1.51 -19.30
N ALA A 502 16.63 -2.33 -19.06
CA ALA A 502 16.46 -3.03 -17.79
C ALA A 502 17.32 -4.30 -17.68
N THR A 503 17.90 -4.79 -18.77
CA THR A 503 18.53 -6.13 -18.79
C THR A 503 19.65 -6.24 -17.76
N ASP A 504 20.59 -5.32 -17.74
CA ASP A 504 21.73 -5.36 -16.80
C ASP A 504 21.27 -5.06 -15.37
N ILE A 505 20.34 -4.12 -15.21
CA ILE A 505 19.75 -3.76 -13.91
C ILE A 505 19.02 -4.96 -13.31
N VAL A 506 18.14 -5.59 -14.07
CA VAL A 506 17.38 -6.77 -13.63
C VAL A 506 18.33 -7.91 -13.27
N THR A 507 19.34 -8.16 -14.10
CA THR A 507 20.35 -9.20 -13.83
C THR A 507 21.10 -8.93 -12.52
N ASN A 508 21.51 -7.69 -12.29
CA ASN A 508 22.19 -7.30 -11.06
C ASN A 508 21.30 -7.44 -9.83
N VAL A 509 20.05 -6.96 -9.90
CA VAL A 509 19.07 -7.07 -8.80
C VAL A 509 18.82 -8.55 -8.45
N GLN A 510 18.55 -9.39 -9.44
CA GLN A 510 18.30 -10.82 -9.22
C GLN A 510 19.54 -11.57 -8.73
N THR A 511 20.74 -11.17 -9.17
CA THR A 511 22.00 -11.75 -8.68
C THR A 511 22.23 -11.37 -7.21
N ASN A 512 22.02 -10.11 -6.85
CA ASN A 512 22.15 -9.65 -5.47
C ASN A 512 21.12 -10.34 -4.56
N PHE A 513 19.88 -10.50 -5.04
CA PHE A 513 18.85 -11.27 -4.34
C PHE A 513 19.30 -12.70 -4.08
N SER A 514 19.74 -13.43 -5.13
CA SER A 514 20.21 -14.83 -5.00
C SER A 514 21.40 -14.94 -4.03
N ASN A 515 22.36 -14.02 -4.08
CA ASN A 515 23.51 -13.98 -3.14
C ASN A 515 23.05 -13.78 -1.69
N SER A 516 22.04 -12.89 -1.48
CA SER A 516 21.47 -12.65 -0.15
C SER A 516 20.73 -13.88 0.37
N VAL A 517 20.02 -14.60 -0.49
CA VAL A 517 19.37 -15.88 -0.14
C VAL A 517 20.40 -16.91 0.32
N GLU A 518 21.49 -17.08 -0.42
CA GLU A 518 22.56 -18.03 -0.04
C GLU A 518 23.24 -17.61 1.27
N LYS A 519 23.46 -16.32 1.49
CA LYS A 519 24.01 -15.81 2.77
C LYS A 519 23.09 -16.13 3.94
N VAL A 520 21.79 -15.85 3.85
CA VAL A 520 20.80 -16.14 4.91
C VAL A 520 20.77 -17.64 5.25
N LYS A 521 20.80 -18.51 4.23
CA LYS A 521 20.83 -19.97 4.43
C LYS A 521 22.13 -20.43 5.08
N ALA A 522 23.28 -19.88 4.65
CA ALA A 522 24.59 -20.20 5.19
C ALA A 522 24.73 -19.76 6.66
N ASP A 523 24.30 -18.53 6.98
CA ASP A 523 24.32 -17.99 8.33
C ASP A 523 23.44 -18.82 9.27
N ALA A 524 22.24 -19.20 8.83
CA ALA A 524 21.37 -20.10 9.59
C ALA A 524 22.03 -21.46 9.87
N THR A 525 22.70 -22.04 8.87
CA THR A 525 23.45 -23.30 9.03
C THR A 525 24.58 -23.15 10.04
N ALA A 526 25.37 -22.07 9.94
CA ALA A 526 26.49 -21.79 10.85
C ALA A 526 26.03 -21.63 12.32
N GLN A 527 24.81 -21.14 12.53
CA GLN A 527 24.20 -20.97 13.85
C GLN A 527 23.43 -22.22 14.33
N GLY A 528 23.44 -23.33 13.58
CA GLY A 528 22.72 -24.57 13.92
C GLY A 528 21.20 -24.47 13.70
N GLY A 529 20.73 -23.49 12.97
CA GLY A 529 19.33 -23.27 12.61
C GLY A 529 18.92 -24.05 11.35
N VAL A 530 17.67 -23.84 10.92
CA VAL A 530 17.08 -24.47 9.73
C VAL A 530 17.12 -23.49 8.56
N PRO A 531 17.94 -23.71 7.51
CA PRO A 531 18.11 -22.78 6.39
C PRO A 531 16.82 -22.40 5.68
N LEU A 532 15.91 -23.37 5.48
CA LEU A 532 14.63 -23.14 4.82
C LEU A 532 13.70 -22.25 5.67
N LEU A 533 13.70 -22.41 6.98
CA LEU A 533 12.94 -21.55 7.87
C LEU A 533 13.50 -20.12 7.86
N ALA A 534 14.83 -19.97 7.93
CA ALA A 534 15.49 -18.68 7.82
C ALA A 534 15.19 -17.99 6.49
N PHE A 535 15.19 -18.72 5.39
CA PHE A 535 14.80 -18.21 4.07
C PHE A 535 13.38 -17.62 4.10
N TYR A 536 12.36 -18.38 4.52
CA TYR A 536 10.99 -17.89 4.52
C TYR A 536 10.73 -16.76 5.52
N THR A 537 11.36 -16.79 6.70
CA THR A 537 11.18 -15.72 7.70
C THR A 537 11.83 -14.40 7.29
N ASN A 538 12.88 -14.45 6.45
CA ASN A 538 13.55 -13.26 5.92
C ASN A 538 13.06 -12.86 4.52
N TYR A 539 12.27 -13.69 3.84
CA TYR A 539 11.96 -13.49 2.43
C TYR A 539 11.34 -12.13 2.16
N HIS A 540 10.23 -11.83 2.81
CA HIS A 540 9.49 -10.59 2.58
C HIS A 540 10.31 -9.35 2.97
N GLY A 541 10.68 -9.20 4.24
CA GLY A 541 11.31 -7.97 4.74
C GLY A 541 12.82 -7.89 4.48
N GLY A 542 13.54 -9.00 4.64
CA GLY A 542 15.02 -9.01 4.60
C GLY A 542 15.62 -9.25 3.22
N LEU A 543 14.90 -9.87 2.29
CA LEU A 543 15.42 -10.24 0.96
C LEU A 543 14.76 -9.44 -0.16
N VAL A 544 13.43 -9.46 -0.27
CA VAL A 544 12.71 -8.80 -1.35
C VAL A 544 12.74 -7.27 -1.21
N SER A 545 12.59 -6.74 -0.01
CA SER A 545 12.57 -5.29 0.23
C SER A 545 13.85 -4.58 -0.26
N PRO A 546 15.06 -5.00 0.12
CA PRO A 546 16.28 -4.38 -0.40
C PRO A 546 16.46 -4.53 -1.91
N ALA A 547 16.12 -5.69 -2.47
CA ALA A 547 16.23 -5.93 -3.90
C ALA A 547 15.27 -5.05 -4.73
N CYS A 548 14.01 -4.94 -4.29
CA CYS A 548 13.03 -4.06 -4.94
C CYS A 548 13.38 -2.57 -4.75
N THR A 549 13.95 -2.17 -3.59
CA THR A 549 14.42 -0.80 -3.36
C THR A 549 15.56 -0.43 -4.31
N GLN A 550 16.51 -1.36 -4.53
CA GLN A 550 17.57 -1.18 -5.54
C GLN A 550 16.96 -0.97 -6.94
N ALA A 551 16.02 -1.83 -7.34
CA ALA A 551 15.36 -1.71 -8.65
C ALA A 551 14.62 -0.36 -8.78
N THR A 552 13.94 0.08 -7.72
CA THR A 552 13.22 1.36 -7.68
C THR A 552 14.15 2.54 -7.88
N ARG A 553 15.30 2.57 -7.19
CA ARG A 553 16.29 3.64 -7.37
C ARG A 553 16.74 3.73 -8.83
N GLU A 554 17.08 2.61 -9.44
CA GLU A 554 17.52 2.58 -10.83
C GLU A 554 16.39 2.97 -11.80
N PHE A 555 15.15 2.61 -11.50
CA PHE A 555 13.99 3.00 -12.27
C PHE A 555 13.73 4.51 -12.18
N PHE A 556 13.77 5.09 -10.98
CA PHE A 556 13.55 6.52 -10.78
C PHE A 556 14.68 7.38 -11.35
N ASN A 557 15.93 6.95 -11.25
CA ASN A 557 17.08 7.66 -11.81
C ASN A 557 16.99 7.87 -13.32
N GLN A 558 16.21 7.06 -14.03
CA GLN A 558 16.02 7.23 -15.48
C GLN A 558 15.00 8.32 -15.82
N GLU A 559 14.00 8.50 -14.95
CA GLU A 559 13.03 9.57 -15.08
C GLU A 559 13.54 10.88 -14.45
N PHE A 560 14.55 10.77 -13.57
CA PHE A 560 15.28 11.89 -12.99
C PHE A 560 16.57 12.15 -13.78
N LYS A 561 16.49 12.68 -14.97
CA LYS A 561 17.67 13.32 -15.58
C LYS A 561 17.62 14.79 -15.20
N PRO A 562 18.63 15.32 -14.48
CA PRO A 562 18.79 16.77 -14.38
C PRO A 562 18.86 17.34 -15.79
N ALA A 563 18.20 18.47 -16.01
CA ALA A 563 18.14 19.16 -17.29
C ALA A 563 19.51 19.59 -17.78
#